data_84c460ca9318a1ea1dfae430f863c63d
#
_entry.id   84c460ca9318a1ea1dfae430f863c63d
#
_cell.length_a   1.000
_cell.length_b   1.000
_cell.length_c   1.000
_cell.angle_alpha   90.00
_cell.angle_beta   90.00
_cell.angle_gamma   90.00
#
_symmetry.space_group_name_H-M   'P 1'
#
loop_
_entity.id
_entity.type
_entity.pdbx_description
1 polymer ?
#
loop_
_entity_poly.entity_id
_entity_poly.type
_entity_poly.pdbx_seq_one_letter_code
_entity_poly.pdbx_strand_id
1 'polypeptide(L)'
;MGKELEKVKAEKVFLKVNGEEREVKFNFSAWAILEKEYGGLKNLAKLEKQVEEMPFNTLPHLLYVGLVNKEGVTEENILNDYGLNDIEEVSEIFNCAIYGSLPNEEKKAVKEAKQ
;
A
#
# COMPACT_ATOMS: atom_id res chain seq x y z
N MET A 1 25.89 7.74 -5.61
CA MET A 1 24.69 8.54 -5.49
C MET A 1 23.51 7.91 -6.15
N GLY A 2 23.55 7.81 -7.48
CA GLY A 2 22.47 7.18 -8.20
C GLY A 2 22.20 5.78 -7.74
N LYS A 3 23.22 5.11 -7.29
CA LYS A 3 23.09 3.74 -6.85
C LYS A 3 22.21 3.62 -5.62
N GLU A 4 22.34 4.56 -4.72
CA GLU A 4 21.53 4.50 -3.50
C GLU A 4 20.07 4.73 -3.81
N LEU A 5 19.81 5.68 -4.70
CA LEU A 5 18.45 5.94 -5.11
C LEU A 5 17.86 4.74 -5.84
N GLU A 6 18.66 4.12 -6.69
CA GLU A 6 18.20 2.95 -7.39
C GLU A 6 17.90 1.80 -6.45
N LYS A 7 18.73 1.65 -5.43
CA LYS A 7 18.50 0.62 -4.43
C LYS A 7 17.16 0.80 -3.76
N VAL A 8 16.91 2.03 -3.32
CA VAL A 8 15.65 2.33 -2.66
C VAL A 8 14.47 2.09 -3.59
N LYS A 9 14.60 2.51 -4.84
CA LYS A 9 13.53 2.33 -5.81
C LYS A 9 13.33 0.89 -6.17
N ALA A 10 14.38 0.10 -6.15
CA ALA A 10 14.30 -1.29 -6.56
C ALA A 10 13.77 -2.17 -5.45
N GLU A 11 13.70 -1.63 -4.25
CA GLU A 11 13.20 -2.42 -3.13
C GLU A 11 11.74 -2.77 -3.36
N LYS A 12 11.45 -4.06 -3.28
CA LYS A 12 10.11 -4.54 -3.55
C LYS A 12 9.41 -4.91 -2.25
N VAL A 13 8.10 -4.76 -2.27
CA VAL A 13 7.26 -5.07 -1.13
C VAL A 13 6.38 -6.24 -1.50
N PHE A 14 6.27 -7.21 -0.61
CA PHE A 14 5.51 -8.42 -0.88
C PHE A 14 4.47 -8.65 0.19
N LEU A 15 3.35 -9.23 -0.23
CA LEU A 15 2.29 -9.67 0.66
C LEU A 15 2.06 -11.15 0.39
N LYS A 16 1.99 -11.93 1.46
CA LYS A 16 1.73 -13.35 1.33
C LYS A 16 0.23 -13.59 1.31
N VAL A 17 -0.26 -14.19 0.23
CA VAL A 17 -1.68 -14.49 0.10
C VAL A 17 -1.80 -15.90 -0.46
N ASN A 18 -2.63 -16.71 0.19
CA ASN A 18 -2.85 -18.11 -0.23
C ASN A 18 -1.55 -18.88 -0.32
N GLY A 19 -0.62 -18.57 0.60
CA GLY A 19 0.65 -19.29 0.66
C GLY A 19 1.70 -18.82 -0.32
N GLU A 20 1.41 -17.79 -1.11
CA GLU A 20 2.35 -17.29 -2.10
C GLU A 20 2.65 -15.83 -1.87
N GLU A 21 3.91 -15.45 -2.04
CA GLU A 21 4.28 -14.05 -1.95
C GLU A 21 3.98 -13.35 -3.26
N ARG A 22 3.27 -12.24 -3.17
CA ARG A 22 2.90 -11.44 -4.33
C ARG A 22 3.35 -10.01 -4.13
N GLU A 23 3.85 -9.41 -5.19
CA GLU A 23 4.38 -8.06 -5.11
C GLU A 23 3.24 -7.05 -4.96
N VAL A 24 3.44 -6.09 -4.07
CA VAL A 24 2.51 -4.98 -3.88
C VAL A 24 3.20 -3.72 -4.37
N LYS A 25 2.57 -3.03 -5.32
CA LYS A 25 3.16 -1.84 -5.89
C LYS A 25 2.05 -0.90 -6.33
N PHE A 26 2.12 0.32 -5.85
CA PHE A 26 1.12 1.32 -6.27
C PHE A 26 1.61 2.03 -7.52
N ASN A 27 1.43 1.35 -8.65
CA ASN A 27 1.78 1.90 -9.95
C ASN A 27 0.61 2.72 -10.48
N PHE A 28 0.70 3.17 -11.72
CA PHE A 28 -0.37 3.97 -12.30
C PHE A 28 -1.72 3.26 -12.24
N SER A 29 -1.70 1.95 -12.47
CA SER A 29 -2.94 1.19 -12.45
C SER A 29 -3.60 1.26 -11.08
N ALA A 30 -2.82 1.05 -10.02
CA ALA A 30 -3.33 1.12 -8.67
C ALA A 30 -3.78 2.54 -8.32
N TRP A 31 -2.96 3.53 -8.65
CA TRP A 31 -3.31 4.91 -8.36
C TRP A 31 -4.56 5.36 -9.11
N ALA A 32 -4.78 4.82 -10.32
CA ALA A 32 -5.99 5.15 -11.08
C ALA A 32 -7.23 4.69 -10.33
N ILE A 33 -7.15 3.52 -9.70
CA ILE A 33 -8.27 3.02 -8.89
C ILE A 33 -8.46 3.91 -7.67
N LEU A 34 -7.37 4.24 -6.98
CA LEU A 34 -7.46 5.09 -5.79
C LEU A 34 -7.98 6.46 -6.13
N GLU A 35 -7.63 6.97 -7.31
CA GLU A 35 -8.11 8.26 -7.75
C GLU A 35 -9.63 8.29 -7.86
N LYS A 36 -10.19 7.21 -8.39
CA LYS A 36 -11.63 7.11 -8.49
C LYS A 36 -12.31 6.96 -7.14
N GLU A 37 -11.66 6.26 -6.23
CA GLU A 37 -12.29 5.96 -4.94
C GLU A 37 -12.09 7.06 -3.92
N TYR A 38 -10.94 7.71 -3.93
CA TYR A 38 -10.57 8.66 -2.88
C TYR A 38 -10.24 10.06 -3.40
N GLY A 39 -10.09 10.23 -4.69
CA GLY A 39 -9.76 11.53 -5.24
C GLY A 39 -8.29 11.76 -5.49
N GLY A 40 -7.48 10.71 -5.40
CA GLY A 40 -6.07 10.79 -5.76
C GLY A 40 -5.17 11.40 -4.70
N LEU A 41 -4.04 11.89 -5.16
CA LEU A 41 -3.01 12.40 -4.25
C LEU A 41 -3.47 13.56 -3.39
N LYS A 42 -4.41 14.35 -3.89
CA LYS A 42 -4.93 15.48 -3.11
C LYS A 42 -5.59 15.02 -1.83
N ASN A 43 -6.12 13.81 -1.83
CA ASN A 43 -6.87 13.29 -0.70
C ASN A 43 -6.13 12.18 0.01
N LEU A 44 -4.80 12.22 -0.06
CA LEU A 44 -3.99 11.22 0.62
C LEU A 44 -4.27 11.17 2.12
N ALA A 45 -4.50 12.34 2.71
CA ALA A 45 -4.80 12.40 4.14
C ALA A 45 -6.11 11.69 4.45
N LYS A 46 -7.07 11.78 3.54
CA LYS A 46 -8.35 11.10 3.71
C LYS A 46 -8.16 9.60 3.69
N LEU A 47 -7.32 9.12 2.79
CA LEU A 47 -7.03 7.70 2.70
C LEU A 47 -6.34 7.22 3.97
N GLU A 48 -5.37 7.98 4.45
CA GLU A 48 -4.66 7.62 5.68
C GLU A 48 -5.60 7.60 6.87
N LYS A 49 -6.51 8.54 6.92
CA LYS A 49 -7.48 8.59 8.01
C LYS A 49 -8.37 7.35 7.98
N GLN A 50 -8.75 6.91 6.80
CA GLN A 50 -9.60 5.75 6.68
C GLN A 50 -8.86 4.48 7.13
N VAL A 51 -7.58 4.39 6.80
CA VAL A 51 -6.77 3.27 7.28
C VAL A 51 -6.72 3.27 8.81
N GLU A 52 -6.63 4.45 9.39
CA GLU A 52 -6.59 4.58 10.84
C GLU A 52 -7.90 4.17 11.50
N GLU A 53 -9.00 4.62 10.92
CA GLU A 53 -10.31 4.42 11.54
C GLU A 53 -10.89 3.05 11.25
N MET A 54 -10.65 2.53 10.06
CA MET A 54 -11.22 1.26 9.66
C MET A 54 -10.17 0.37 8.98
N PRO A 55 -9.13 0.00 9.74
CA PRO A 55 -8.02 -0.73 9.13
C PRO A 55 -8.41 -2.10 8.59
N PHE A 56 -9.33 -2.78 9.24
CA PHE A 56 -9.64 -4.15 8.85
C PHE A 56 -10.44 -4.23 7.56
N ASN A 57 -11.09 -3.15 7.19
CA ASN A 57 -11.76 -3.08 5.90
C ASN A 57 -10.89 -2.40 4.86
N THR A 58 -10.15 -1.39 5.28
CA THR A 58 -9.43 -0.55 4.34
C THR A 58 -8.12 -1.18 3.89
N LEU A 59 -7.35 -1.73 4.81
CA LEU A 59 -6.04 -2.30 4.46
C LEU A 59 -6.13 -3.45 3.46
N PRO A 60 -7.01 -4.44 3.68
CA PRO A 60 -7.09 -5.52 2.70
C PRO A 60 -7.50 -5.03 1.32
N HIS A 61 -8.39 -4.06 1.27
CA HIS A 61 -8.81 -3.49 0.01
C HIS A 61 -7.66 -2.79 -0.70
N LEU A 62 -6.93 -1.95 0.03
CA LEU A 62 -5.83 -1.21 -0.56
C LEU A 62 -4.70 -2.14 -0.98
N LEU A 63 -4.43 -3.16 -0.18
CA LEU A 63 -3.40 -4.13 -0.54
C LEU A 63 -3.80 -4.89 -1.80
N TYR A 64 -5.07 -5.24 -1.91
CA TYR A 64 -5.54 -5.91 -3.11
C TYR A 64 -5.38 -5.00 -4.34
N VAL A 65 -5.73 -3.72 -4.18
CA VAL A 65 -5.56 -2.75 -5.27
C VAL A 65 -4.10 -2.68 -5.70
N GLY A 66 -3.18 -2.78 -4.76
CA GLY A 66 -1.76 -2.68 -5.04
C GLY A 66 -1.10 -3.94 -5.54
N LEU A 67 -1.81 -5.07 -5.55
CA LEU A 67 -1.22 -6.30 -6.05
C LEU A 67 -0.90 -6.17 -7.52
N VAL A 68 0.35 -6.46 -7.87
CA VAL A 68 0.76 -6.42 -9.26
C VAL A 68 0.09 -7.53 -10.06
N ASN A 69 0.00 -8.69 -9.45
CA ASN A 69 -0.65 -9.84 -10.07
C ASN A 69 -1.79 -10.30 -9.19
N LYS A 70 -3.02 -10.15 -9.68
CA LYS A 70 -4.21 -10.49 -8.91
C LYS A 70 -4.79 -11.84 -9.29
N GLU A 71 -4.13 -12.56 -10.17
CA GLU A 71 -4.66 -13.82 -10.66
C GLU A 71 -4.85 -14.82 -9.51
N GLY A 72 -6.05 -15.34 -9.38
CA GLY A 72 -6.35 -16.33 -8.35
C GLY A 72 -6.48 -15.75 -6.95
N VAL A 73 -6.49 -14.43 -6.81
CA VAL A 73 -6.58 -13.79 -5.51
C VAL A 73 -7.76 -12.85 -5.48
N THR A 74 -8.50 -12.88 -4.38
CA THR A 74 -9.58 -11.93 -4.15
C THR A 74 -9.28 -11.14 -2.90
N GLU A 75 -10.00 -10.05 -2.72
CA GLU A 75 -9.85 -9.26 -1.50
C GLU A 75 -10.21 -10.10 -0.28
N GLU A 76 -11.17 -11.00 -0.43
CA GLU A 76 -11.58 -11.87 0.65
C GLU A 76 -10.45 -12.81 1.09
N ASN A 77 -9.62 -13.23 0.14
CA ASN A 77 -8.47 -14.06 0.49
C ASN A 77 -7.55 -13.33 1.46
N ILE A 78 -7.36 -12.04 1.24
CA ILE A 78 -6.51 -11.25 2.14
C ILE A 78 -7.18 -11.14 3.50
N LEU A 79 -8.49 -10.90 3.50
CA LEU A 79 -9.23 -10.80 4.77
C LEU A 79 -9.09 -12.07 5.60
N ASN A 80 -9.06 -13.22 4.95
CA ASN A 80 -9.02 -14.48 5.65
C ASN A 80 -7.62 -14.93 6.06
N ASP A 81 -6.60 -14.42 5.37
CA ASP A 81 -5.23 -14.87 5.63
C ASP A 81 -4.57 -14.19 6.82
N TYR A 82 -5.13 -13.07 7.28
CA TYR A 82 -4.49 -12.29 8.32
C TYR A 82 -5.43 -12.09 9.49
N GLY A 83 -4.86 -12.12 10.69
CA GLY A 83 -5.63 -11.92 11.87
C GLY A 83 -5.23 -10.65 12.60
N LEU A 84 -5.85 -10.43 13.75
CA LEU A 84 -5.59 -9.23 14.53
C LEU A 84 -4.12 -9.10 14.90
N ASN A 85 -3.46 -10.21 15.13
CA ASN A 85 -2.04 -10.21 15.48
C ASN A 85 -1.16 -9.65 14.37
N ASP A 86 -1.65 -9.66 13.15
CA ASP A 86 -0.85 -9.28 11.99
C ASP A 86 -1.02 -7.83 11.60
N ILE A 87 -1.80 -7.06 12.37
CA ILE A 87 -2.17 -5.71 11.94
C ILE A 87 -0.96 -4.80 11.76
N GLU A 88 0.04 -4.93 12.62
CA GLU A 88 1.23 -4.10 12.50
C GLU A 88 2.03 -4.45 11.27
N GLU A 89 2.19 -5.74 11.02
CA GLU A 89 2.93 -6.19 9.84
C GLU A 89 2.23 -5.76 8.56
N VAL A 90 0.93 -5.94 8.52
CA VAL A 90 0.14 -5.58 7.33
C VAL A 90 0.17 -4.08 7.10
N SER A 91 0.06 -3.30 8.17
CA SER A 91 0.13 -1.86 8.07
C SER A 91 1.48 -1.41 7.53
N GLU A 92 2.54 -2.05 7.97
CA GLU A 92 3.88 -1.69 7.51
C GLU A 92 4.06 -2.04 6.05
N ILE A 93 3.54 -3.18 5.61
CA ILE A 93 3.60 -3.55 4.19
C ILE A 93 2.91 -2.47 3.36
N PHE A 94 1.73 -2.06 3.77
CA PHE A 94 1.00 -1.03 3.06
C PHE A 94 1.78 0.28 3.04
N ASN A 95 2.29 0.70 4.20
CA ASN A 95 3.02 1.96 4.30
C ASN A 95 4.24 1.96 3.39
N CYS A 96 5.00 0.88 3.39
CA CYS A 96 6.17 0.79 2.52
C CYS A 96 5.80 0.87 1.06
N ALA A 97 4.72 0.19 0.67
CA ALA A 97 4.31 0.18 -0.72
C ALA A 97 3.79 1.54 -1.17
N ILE A 98 2.94 2.17 -0.35
CA ILE A 98 2.33 3.42 -0.76
C ILE A 98 3.35 4.56 -0.76
N TYR A 99 4.19 4.65 0.27
CA TYR A 99 5.20 5.68 0.31
C TYR A 99 6.24 5.50 -0.77
N GLY A 100 6.56 4.25 -1.10
CA GLY A 100 7.49 3.98 -2.17
C GLY A 100 7.01 4.46 -3.52
N SER A 101 5.70 4.62 -3.67
CA SER A 101 5.10 5.04 -4.94
C SER A 101 4.94 6.56 -5.07
N LEU A 102 5.08 7.29 -3.96
CA LEU A 102 4.82 8.72 -3.97
C LEU A 102 5.94 9.51 -4.62
N PRO A 103 5.62 10.63 -5.26
CA PRO A 103 6.66 11.56 -5.71
C PRO A 103 7.46 12.05 -4.51
N ASN A 104 8.69 12.46 -4.75
CA ASN A 104 9.56 12.90 -3.67
C ASN A 104 8.96 13.99 -2.81
N GLU A 105 8.27 14.92 -3.44
CA GLU A 105 7.67 16.03 -2.71
C GLU A 105 6.59 15.54 -1.76
N GLU A 106 5.79 14.60 -2.23
CA GLU A 106 4.72 14.06 -1.40
C GLU A 106 5.27 13.24 -0.25
N LYS A 107 6.33 12.50 -0.49
CA LYS A 107 6.97 11.73 0.57
C LYS A 107 7.45 12.65 1.67
N LYS A 108 8.05 13.76 1.29
CA LYS A 108 8.57 14.71 2.26
C LYS A 108 7.46 15.33 3.07
N ALA A 109 6.38 15.71 2.41
CA ALA A 109 5.25 16.32 3.09
C ALA A 109 4.63 15.38 4.10
N VAL A 110 4.44 14.14 3.71
CA VAL A 110 3.84 13.15 4.61
C VAL A 110 4.76 12.89 5.79
N LYS A 111 6.04 12.77 5.53
CA LYS A 111 7.00 12.52 6.60
C LYS A 111 7.03 13.66 7.61
N GLU A 112 6.99 14.89 7.11
CA GLU A 112 6.99 16.05 7.99
C GLU A 112 5.72 16.13 8.82
N ALA A 113 4.61 15.78 8.21
CA ALA A 113 3.33 15.83 8.90
C ALA A 113 3.27 14.83 10.05
N LYS A 114 4.00 13.73 9.94
CA LYS A 114 4.00 12.71 10.98
C LYS A 114 4.94 13.03 12.12
N GLN A 115 5.79 13.98 11.91
CA GLN A 115 6.68 14.40 12.99
C GLN A 115 6.05 15.50 13.80
#